data_d37a740d8e24ce74917393d26de3a504
#
_entry.id   d37a740d8e24ce74917393d26de3a504
#
_cell.length_a   1.000
_cell.length_b   1.000
_cell.length_c   1.000
_cell.angle_alpha   90.00
_cell.angle_beta   90.00
_cell.angle_gamma   90.00
#
_symmetry.space_group_name_H-M   'P 1'
#
loop_
_entity.id
_entity.type
_entity.pdbx_description
1 polymer ?
#
loop_
_entity_poly.entity_id
_entity_poly.type
_entity_poly.pdbx_seq_one_letter_code
_entity_poly.pdbx_strand_id
1 'polypeptide(L)'
;MTGRIAVATLAVVAALGMSACGSGDKHSSHKTATSKAAATSAANQPPVPTAADLNAELTQALDPNVPAEQKAQWLEDGHDALAKDPQMMGNLTNAYQQNNAKITVTQVQYLGGDTLTAKADFSVNGGAPNSVDVPFVAQDGQWKLQKSWACAGLKNLGQQSPACE
;
A
#
# COMPACT_ATOMS: atom_id res chain seq x y z
N MET A 1 -50.55 10.94 -6.15
CA MET A 1 -51.00 9.88 -5.22
C MET A 1 -50.10 9.90 -4.02
N THR A 2 -50.68 10.29 -2.93
CA THR A 2 -50.14 10.50 -1.59
C THR A 2 -49.89 9.16 -0.89
N GLY A 3 -48.74 9.00 -0.24
CA GLY A 3 -48.47 7.87 0.67
C GLY A 3 -47.50 8.29 1.76
N ARG A 4 -48.05 8.84 2.85
CA ARG A 4 -47.37 9.04 4.15
C ARG A 4 -47.41 7.74 4.91
N ILE A 5 -46.49 7.54 5.85
CA ILE A 5 -46.53 6.69 7.10
C ILE A 5 -45.05 6.34 7.41
N ALA A 6 -44.48 6.36 8.61
CA ALA A 6 -44.76 6.84 9.94
C ALA A 6 -43.45 6.68 10.75
N VAL A 7 -43.31 7.50 11.73
CA VAL A 7 -42.26 7.58 12.76
C VAL A 7 -42.30 6.36 13.69
N ALA A 8 -41.12 5.83 14.06
CA ALA A 8 -40.96 5.05 15.28
C ALA A 8 -39.63 5.40 15.94
N THR A 9 -39.73 6.22 16.94
CA THR A 9 -38.73 6.50 17.98
C THR A 9 -38.65 5.33 18.95
N LEU A 10 -37.46 4.86 19.27
CA LEU A 10 -37.18 4.08 20.46
C LEU A 10 -35.92 4.58 21.13
N ALA A 11 -36.13 5.23 22.26
CA ALA A 11 -35.14 5.62 23.24
C ALA A 11 -35.03 4.50 24.31
N VAL A 12 -33.82 4.09 24.66
CA VAL A 12 -33.51 3.32 25.92
C VAL A 12 -32.09 3.72 26.32
N VAL A 13 -31.99 4.64 27.25
CA VAL A 13 -31.72 4.55 28.70
C VAL A 13 -30.30 4.08 29.08
N ALA A 14 -29.68 4.98 29.79
CA ALA A 14 -28.41 5.04 30.46
C ALA A 14 -28.13 3.90 31.45
N ALA A 15 -26.84 3.59 31.63
CA ALA A 15 -26.33 3.07 32.91
C ALA A 15 -25.00 3.80 33.22
N LEU A 16 -25.10 4.67 34.21
CA LEU A 16 -23.99 5.31 34.93
C LEU A 16 -23.40 4.28 35.91
N GLY A 17 -22.13 4.01 35.78
CA GLY A 17 -21.32 3.30 36.79
C GLY A 17 -20.22 4.22 37.30
N MET A 18 -20.52 4.99 38.33
CA MET A 18 -19.48 5.66 39.15
C MET A 18 -18.89 4.63 40.10
N SER A 19 -17.57 4.58 40.14
CA SER A 19 -16.82 4.03 41.28
C SER A 19 -15.68 4.95 41.64
N ALA A 20 -15.68 5.28 42.93
CA ALA A 20 -15.04 6.38 43.58
C ALA A 20 -13.58 6.13 43.99
N CYS A 21 -12.86 7.23 44.15
CA CYS A 21 -11.89 7.62 45.20
C CYS A 21 -10.71 6.71 45.50
N GLY A 22 -9.55 7.27 45.29
CA GLY A 22 -8.30 6.97 45.98
C GLY A 22 -7.35 8.17 45.90
N SER A 23 -7.34 9.02 46.94
CA SER A 23 -6.41 10.14 47.12
C SER A 23 -4.97 9.66 47.29
N GLY A 24 -4.03 10.38 46.66
CA GLY A 24 -2.59 10.17 46.87
C GLY A 24 -1.76 11.14 46.04
N ASP A 25 -1.42 12.29 46.64
CA ASP A 25 -0.47 13.26 46.10
C ASP A 25 0.87 12.62 45.77
N LYS A 26 1.45 12.94 44.61
CA LYS A 26 2.82 13.47 44.44
C LYS A 26 3.20 13.56 42.97
N HIS A 27 3.64 14.77 42.60
CA HIS A 27 4.43 15.15 41.43
C HIS A 27 5.01 14.02 40.57
N SER A 28 4.64 14.00 39.28
CA SER A 28 5.58 13.59 38.24
C SER A 28 5.14 14.08 36.87
N SER A 29 6.02 14.83 36.28
CA SER A 29 6.31 15.11 34.88
C SER A 29 5.37 14.47 33.84
N HIS A 30 4.68 15.32 33.06
CA HIS A 30 4.04 14.96 31.81
C HIS A 30 5.07 14.40 30.83
N LYS A 31 5.20 13.09 30.79
CA LYS A 31 5.73 12.39 29.62
C LYS A 31 4.54 12.18 28.68
N THR A 32 4.53 12.92 27.60
CA THR A 32 3.69 12.64 26.44
C THR A 32 3.99 11.21 25.96
N ALA A 33 3.14 10.28 26.35
CA ALA A 33 3.19 8.93 25.80
C ALA A 33 2.65 9.00 24.38
N THR A 34 3.56 9.08 23.42
CA THR A 34 3.26 8.75 22.03
C THR A 34 2.81 7.30 22.04
N SER A 35 1.51 7.09 21.90
CA SER A 35 0.92 5.76 21.67
C SER A 35 1.44 5.26 20.33
N LYS A 36 2.55 4.53 20.36
CA LYS A 36 2.98 3.68 19.29
C LYS A 36 1.91 2.58 19.21
N ALA A 37 0.99 2.71 18.25
CA ALA A 37 0.07 1.63 17.93
C ALA A 37 0.94 0.40 17.60
N ALA A 38 0.96 -0.56 18.52
CA ALA A 38 1.57 -1.85 18.26
C ALA A 38 0.69 -2.54 17.21
N ALA A 39 1.14 -2.52 15.96
CA ALA A 39 0.61 -3.39 14.93
C ALA A 39 0.89 -4.83 15.41
N THR A 40 -0.16 -5.56 15.74
CA THR A 40 -0.06 -6.99 16.02
C THR A 40 0.21 -7.67 14.68
N SER A 41 1.49 -7.86 14.35
CA SER A 41 1.91 -8.65 13.21
C SER A 41 1.40 -10.07 13.41
N ALA A 42 0.60 -10.60 12.49
CA ALA A 42 0.32 -12.01 12.40
C ALA A 42 1.67 -12.75 12.23
N ALA A 43 1.83 -13.93 12.79
CA ALA A 43 3.10 -14.64 13.01
C ALA A 43 3.97 -14.94 11.75
N ASN A 44 3.51 -14.56 10.55
CA ASN A 44 4.21 -14.78 9.27
C ASN A 44 4.21 -13.54 8.35
N GLN A 45 3.89 -12.37 8.88
CA GLN A 45 3.82 -11.16 8.06
C GLN A 45 5.15 -10.41 8.09
N PRO A 46 5.64 -9.92 6.93
CA PRO A 46 6.84 -9.09 6.91
C PRO A 46 6.58 -7.76 7.65
N PRO A 47 7.61 -7.13 8.22
CA PRO A 47 7.47 -5.79 8.80
C PRO A 47 6.88 -4.82 7.78
N VAL A 48 5.98 -3.93 8.22
CA VAL A 48 5.43 -2.90 7.34
C VAL A 48 6.56 -1.96 6.89
N PRO A 49 6.80 -1.81 5.57
CA PRO A 49 7.89 -0.99 5.05
C PRO A 49 7.60 0.49 5.28
N THR A 50 8.65 1.28 5.30
CA THR A 50 8.52 2.74 5.22
C THR A 50 8.39 3.21 3.77
N ALA A 51 7.99 4.47 3.57
CA ALA A 51 8.01 5.08 2.23
C ALA A 51 9.42 5.09 1.62
N ALA A 52 10.46 5.23 2.44
CA ALA A 52 11.85 5.19 2.00
C ALA A 52 12.25 3.79 1.51
N ASP A 53 11.83 2.73 2.19
CA ASP A 53 12.10 1.35 1.78
C ASP A 53 11.46 1.07 0.41
N LEU A 54 10.17 1.42 0.23
CA LEU A 54 9.49 1.22 -1.05
C LEU A 54 10.08 2.07 -2.19
N ASN A 55 10.57 3.28 -1.90
CA ASN A 55 11.27 4.09 -2.90
C ASN A 55 12.61 3.46 -3.30
N ALA A 56 13.34 2.83 -2.36
CA ALA A 56 14.57 2.12 -2.68
C ALA A 56 14.30 0.88 -3.56
N GLU A 57 13.24 0.11 -3.27
CA GLU A 57 12.80 -1.02 -4.09
C GLU A 57 12.37 -0.57 -5.49
N LEU A 58 11.58 0.50 -5.60
CA LEU A 58 11.17 1.07 -6.89
C LEU A 58 12.37 1.51 -7.74
N THR A 59 13.37 2.11 -7.11
CA THR A 59 14.59 2.52 -7.81
C THR A 59 15.28 1.31 -8.44
N GLN A 60 15.37 0.19 -7.73
CA GLN A 60 15.95 -1.05 -8.26
C GLN A 60 15.03 -1.73 -9.29
N ALA A 61 13.71 -1.76 -9.04
CA ALA A 61 12.75 -2.35 -9.96
C ALA A 61 12.72 -1.64 -11.32
N LEU A 62 13.01 -0.33 -11.36
CA LEU A 62 13.03 0.48 -12.57
C LEU A 62 14.44 0.66 -13.17
N ASP A 63 15.49 0.15 -12.52
CA ASP A 63 16.86 0.21 -13.06
C ASP A 63 17.00 -0.80 -14.21
N PRO A 64 17.38 -0.37 -15.43
CA PRO A 64 17.57 -1.27 -16.57
C PRO A 64 18.70 -2.30 -16.38
N ASN A 65 19.63 -2.04 -15.45
CA ASN A 65 20.76 -2.92 -15.19
C ASN A 65 20.44 -4.05 -14.20
N VAL A 66 19.30 -3.97 -13.50
CA VAL A 66 18.84 -5.03 -12.59
C VAL A 66 18.19 -6.16 -13.40
N PRO A 67 18.62 -7.43 -13.20
CA PRO A 67 18.04 -8.58 -13.89
C PRO A 67 16.54 -8.74 -13.66
N ALA A 68 15.81 -9.26 -14.65
CA ALA A 68 14.37 -9.47 -14.60
C ALA A 68 13.95 -10.39 -13.44
N GLU A 69 14.73 -11.43 -13.15
CA GLU A 69 14.51 -12.36 -12.05
C GLU A 69 14.56 -11.68 -10.68
N GLN A 70 15.47 -10.71 -10.53
CA GLN A 70 15.56 -9.93 -9.30
C GLN A 70 14.37 -8.96 -9.17
N LYS A 71 13.95 -8.34 -10.26
CA LYS A 71 12.76 -7.47 -10.29
C LYS A 71 11.48 -8.24 -9.97
N ALA A 72 11.39 -9.50 -10.40
CA ALA A 72 10.25 -10.37 -10.14
C ALA A 72 10.00 -10.62 -8.64
N GLN A 73 11.03 -10.50 -7.79
CA GLN A 73 10.89 -10.67 -6.35
C GLN A 73 9.97 -9.61 -5.71
N TRP A 74 9.87 -8.42 -6.30
CA TRP A 74 9.02 -7.32 -5.81
C TRP A 74 7.63 -7.28 -6.44
N LEU A 75 7.31 -8.23 -7.31
CA LEU A 75 6.00 -8.36 -7.94
C LEU A 75 5.27 -9.59 -7.40
N GLU A 76 3.98 -9.45 -7.11
CA GLU A 76 3.07 -10.56 -6.83
C GLU A 76 3.12 -11.59 -7.98
N ASP A 77 3.34 -12.86 -7.64
CA ASP A 77 3.52 -13.94 -8.61
C ASP A 77 4.56 -13.62 -9.70
N GLY A 78 5.59 -12.86 -9.35
CA GLY A 78 6.53 -12.31 -10.33
C GLY A 78 7.31 -13.37 -11.10
N HIS A 79 7.65 -14.51 -10.47
CA HIS A 79 8.30 -15.64 -11.17
C HIS A 79 7.35 -16.30 -12.17
N ASP A 80 6.08 -16.47 -11.83
CA ASP A 80 5.06 -16.98 -12.75
C ASP A 80 4.79 -15.99 -13.90
N ALA A 81 4.80 -14.69 -13.58
CA ALA A 81 4.70 -13.65 -14.59
C ALA A 81 5.86 -13.70 -15.59
N LEU A 82 7.11 -13.88 -15.11
CA LEU A 82 8.27 -14.04 -15.99
C LEU A 82 8.22 -15.34 -16.80
N ALA A 83 7.68 -16.42 -16.25
CA ALA A 83 7.51 -17.67 -16.99
C ALA A 83 6.54 -17.51 -18.18
N LYS A 84 5.51 -16.67 -18.01
CA LYS A 84 4.54 -16.35 -19.07
C LYS A 84 5.06 -15.28 -20.04
N ASP A 85 5.78 -14.30 -19.54
CA ASP A 85 6.34 -13.19 -20.31
C ASP A 85 7.73 -12.81 -19.80
N PRO A 86 8.80 -13.37 -20.32
CA PRO A 86 10.17 -13.03 -19.93
C PRO A 86 10.54 -11.56 -20.15
N GLN A 87 9.78 -10.83 -20.99
CA GLN A 87 10.05 -9.43 -21.32
C GLN A 87 9.26 -8.45 -20.44
N MET A 88 8.32 -8.91 -19.61
CA MET A 88 7.42 -8.05 -18.84
C MET A 88 8.17 -6.99 -18.03
N MET A 89 9.22 -7.38 -17.29
CA MET A 89 9.99 -6.46 -16.45
C MET A 89 10.79 -5.45 -17.29
N GLY A 90 11.33 -5.90 -18.41
CA GLY A 90 12.01 -5.04 -19.38
C GLY A 90 11.05 -4.04 -20.02
N ASN A 91 9.88 -4.50 -20.45
CA ASN A 91 8.86 -3.67 -21.04
C ASN A 91 8.36 -2.60 -20.05
N LEU A 92 8.17 -2.96 -18.78
CA LEU A 92 7.78 -2.01 -17.73
C LEU A 92 8.87 -0.94 -17.54
N THR A 93 10.14 -1.34 -17.40
CA THR A 93 11.27 -0.42 -17.25
C THR A 93 11.38 0.53 -18.46
N ASN A 94 11.30 -0.03 -19.68
CA ASN A 94 11.37 0.72 -20.92
C ASN A 94 10.20 1.71 -21.06
N ALA A 95 8.98 1.27 -20.71
CA ALA A 95 7.80 2.12 -20.74
C ALA A 95 7.93 3.33 -19.80
N TYR A 96 8.47 3.11 -18.59
CA TYR A 96 8.78 4.19 -17.65
C TYR A 96 9.78 5.19 -18.22
N GLN A 97 10.87 4.71 -18.83
CA GLN A 97 11.89 5.55 -19.41
C GLN A 97 11.38 6.34 -20.63
N GLN A 98 10.70 5.67 -21.57
CA GLN A 98 10.18 6.28 -22.79
C GLN A 98 9.14 7.38 -22.50
N ASN A 99 8.34 7.20 -21.47
CA ASN A 99 7.35 8.17 -21.04
C ASN A 99 7.87 9.18 -20.01
N ASN A 100 9.19 9.19 -19.72
CA ASN A 100 9.76 10.00 -18.63
C ASN A 100 8.89 9.95 -17.39
N ALA A 101 8.42 8.73 -17.05
CA ALA A 101 7.56 8.51 -15.92
C ALA A 101 8.35 8.62 -14.61
N LYS A 102 7.73 9.19 -13.59
CA LYS A 102 8.28 9.32 -12.23
C LYS A 102 7.24 8.87 -11.24
N ILE A 103 7.69 8.11 -10.25
CA ILE A 103 6.86 7.70 -9.12
C ILE A 103 7.66 7.89 -7.84
N THR A 104 7.03 8.45 -6.83
CA THR A 104 7.63 8.65 -5.50
C THR A 104 6.62 8.30 -4.44
N VAL A 105 6.89 7.29 -3.64
CA VAL A 105 6.06 6.93 -2.49
C VAL A 105 6.20 7.99 -1.41
N THR A 106 5.06 8.50 -0.96
CA THR A 106 4.98 9.56 0.07
C THR A 106 4.47 9.05 1.41
N GLN A 107 3.63 8.00 1.40
CA GLN A 107 3.05 7.42 2.61
C GLN A 107 2.77 5.94 2.42
N VAL A 108 2.85 5.18 3.51
CA VAL A 108 2.44 3.76 3.55
C VAL A 108 1.32 3.60 4.57
N GLN A 109 0.28 2.86 4.21
CA GLN A 109 -0.85 2.53 5.07
C GLN A 109 -1.07 1.02 5.09
N TYR A 110 -0.89 0.41 6.26
CA TYR A 110 -1.24 -0.98 6.48
C TYR A 110 -2.76 -1.12 6.62
N LEU A 111 -3.37 -1.99 5.83
CA LEU A 111 -4.81 -2.20 5.79
C LEU A 111 -5.27 -3.40 6.66
N GLY A 112 -4.32 -4.19 7.11
CA GLY A 112 -4.59 -5.42 7.86
C GLY A 112 -4.41 -6.67 7.01
N GLY A 113 -4.21 -7.82 7.68
CA GLY A 113 -3.97 -9.08 6.98
C GLY A 113 -2.70 -9.02 6.13
N ASP A 114 -2.81 -9.43 4.90
CA ASP A 114 -1.73 -9.48 3.90
C ASP A 114 -1.69 -8.27 2.95
N THR A 115 -2.38 -7.18 3.28
CA THR A 115 -2.53 -6.04 2.39
C THR A 115 -2.04 -4.72 2.99
N LEU A 116 -1.37 -3.92 2.19
CA LEU A 116 -1.09 -2.52 2.43
C LEU A 116 -1.29 -1.69 1.16
N THR A 117 -1.43 -0.40 1.31
CA THR A 117 -1.39 0.55 0.20
C THR A 117 -0.34 1.61 0.45
N ALA A 118 0.30 2.07 -0.62
CA ALA A 118 1.19 3.22 -0.58
C ALA A 118 0.59 4.37 -1.38
N LYS A 119 0.58 5.58 -0.82
CA LYS A 119 0.33 6.78 -1.62
C LYS A 119 1.61 7.17 -2.32
N ALA A 120 1.50 7.42 -3.61
CA ALA A 120 2.63 7.85 -4.42
C ALA A 120 2.24 9.01 -5.34
N ASP A 121 3.18 9.90 -5.57
CA ASP A 121 3.07 10.93 -6.60
C ASP A 121 3.59 10.36 -7.90
N PHE A 122 2.74 10.32 -8.93
CA PHE A 122 3.04 9.79 -10.25
C PHE A 122 2.90 10.88 -11.31
N SER A 123 3.90 10.99 -12.19
CA SER A 123 3.87 11.89 -13.34
C SER A 123 4.46 11.25 -14.58
N VAL A 124 4.04 11.72 -15.77
CA VAL A 124 4.57 11.30 -17.07
C VAL A 124 4.91 12.53 -17.91
N ASN A 125 5.95 12.41 -18.71
CA ASN A 125 6.38 13.45 -19.66
C ASN A 125 6.55 14.86 -19.05
N GLY A 126 6.95 14.93 -17.77
CA GLY A 126 7.11 16.19 -17.06
C GLY A 126 5.79 16.89 -16.68
N GLY A 127 4.67 16.19 -16.79
CA GLY A 127 3.37 16.68 -16.32
C GLY A 127 3.33 16.87 -14.81
N ALA A 128 2.28 17.53 -14.32
CA ALA A 128 2.04 17.68 -12.89
C ALA A 128 1.86 16.29 -12.23
N PRO A 129 2.43 16.05 -11.04
CA PRO A 129 2.24 14.81 -10.35
C PRO A 129 0.78 14.65 -9.89
N ASN A 130 0.27 13.43 -10.01
CA ASN A 130 -1.02 13.02 -9.48
C ASN A 130 -0.81 12.02 -8.36
N SER A 131 -1.55 12.16 -7.28
CA SER A 131 -1.51 11.17 -6.20
C SER A 131 -2.27 9.91 -6.61
N VAL A 132 -1.62 8.76 -6.46
CA VAL A 132 -2.16 7.44 -6.78
C VAL A 132 -2.01 6.51 -5.58
N ASP A 133 -2.91 5.55 -5.47
CA ASP A 133 -2.80 4.47 -4.48
C ASP A 133 -2.18 3.25 -5.15
N VAL A 134 -1.07 2.79 -4.58
CA VAL A 134 -0.29 1.64 -5.06
C VAL A 134 -0.50 0.47 -4.10
N PRO A 135 -1.20 -0.59 -4.51
CA PRO A 135 -1.50 -1.72 -3.63
C PRO A 135 -0.34 -2.72 -3.57
N PHE A 136 -0.11 -3.25 -2.37
CA PHE A 136 0.87 -4.30 -2.10
C PHE A 136 0.22 -5.46 -1.37
N VAL A 137 0.78 -6.64 -1.54
CA VAL A 137 0.40 -7.87 -0.86
C VAL A 137 1.62 -8.52 -0.20
N ALA A 138 1.43 -9.11 0.99
CA ALA A 138 2.46 -9.91 1.63
C ALA A 138 2.50 -11.30 0.98
N GLN A 139 3.60 -11.63 0.34
CA GLN A 139 3.85 -12.91 -0.29
C GLN A 139 5.31 -13.31 -0.09
N ASP A 140 5.58 -14.58 0.26
CA ASP A 140 6.92 -15.12 0.46
C ASP A 140 7.78 -14.35 1.49
N GLY A 141 7.13 -13.79 2.52
CA GLY A 141 7.80 -13.03 3.57
C GLY A 141 8.22 -11.61 3.18
N GLN A 142 7.72 -11.09 2.06
CA GLN A 142 7.98 -9.75 1.54
C GLN A 142 6.69 -9.04 1.15
N TRP A 143 6.71 -7.71 1.12
CA TRP A 143 5.66 -6.92 0.51
C TRP A 143 5.94 -6.79 -0.99
N LYS A 144 5.01 -7.26 -1.81
CA LYS A 144 5.12 -7.25 -3.26
C LYS A 144 4.07 -6.35 -3.88
N LEU A 145 4.43 -5.62 -4.93
CA LEU A 145 3.49 -4.87 -5.74
C LEU A 145 2.44 -5.80 -6.33
N GLN A 146 1.16 -5.48 -6.20
CA GLN A 146 0.12 -6.29 -6.83
C GLN A 146 0.29 -6.33 -8.35
N LYS A 147 0.23 -7.54 -8.92
CA LYS A 147 0.38 -7.77 -10.35
C LYS A 147 -0.65 -7.01 -11.19
N SER A 148 -1.87 -6.93 -10.70
CA SER A 148 -2.94 -6.17 -11.35
C SER A 148 -2.59 -4.70 -11.56
N TRP A 149 -1.91 -4.09 -10.58
CA TRP A 149 -1.47 -2.69 -10.67
C TRP A 149 -0.32 -2.53 -11.68
N ALA A 150 0.66 -3.43 -11.67
CA ALA A 150 1.74 -3.45 -12.66
C ALA A 150 1.19 -3.62 -14.09
N CYS A 151 0.20 -4.50 -14.27
CA CYS A 151 -0.49 -4.70 -15.54
C CYS A 151 -1.27 -3.46 -16.00
N ALA A 152 -1.95 -2.79 -15.09
CA ALA A 152 -2.61 -1.52 -15.40
C ALA A 152 -1.58 -0.44 -15.80
N GLY A 153 -0.44 -0.39 -15.12
CA GLY A 153 0.69 0.50 -15.46
C GLY A 153 1.21 0.26 -16.86
N LEU A 154 1.49 -1.00 -17.23
CA LEU A 154 1.91 -1.37 -18.59
C LEU A 154 0.90 -0.89 -19.63
N LYS A 155 -0.39 -1.20 -19.42
CA LYS A 155 -1.46 -0.80 -20.33
C LYS A 155 -1.57 0.72 -20.49
N ASN A 156 -1.49 1.47 -19.38
CA ASN A 156 -1.55 2.93 -19.39
C ASN A 156 -0.34 3.58 -20.10
N LEU A 157 0.80 2.90 -20.11
CA LEU A 157 2.01 3.30 -20.82
C LEU A 157 2.10 2.70 -22.25
N GLY A 158 1.00 2.15 -22.77
CA GLY A 158 0.89 1.63 -24.14
C GLY A 158 1.57 0.27 -24.36
N GLN A 159 1.85 -0.48 -23.31
CA GLN A 159 2.42 -1.82 -23.37
C GLN A 159 1.40 -2.89 -23.03
N GLN A 160 1.65 -4.11 -23.50
CA GLN A 160 0.86 -5.29 -23.17
C GLN A 160 1.80 -6.40 -22.71
N SER A 161 1.28 -7.35 -21.92
CA SER A 161 2.01 -8.51 -21.47
C SER A 161 1.09 -9.72 -21.37
N PRO A 162 1.47 -10.90 -21.93
CA PRO A 162 0.74 -12.14 -21.73
C PRO A 162 0.61 -12.55 -20.25
N ALA A 163 1.49 -12.05 -19.38
CA ALA A 163 1.39 -12.30 -17.94
C ALA A 163 0.20 -11.58 -17.28
N CYS A 164 -0.45 -10.68 -18.00
CA CYS A 164 -1.59 -9.88 -17.53
C CYS A 164 -2.96 -10.43 -17.98
N GLU A 165 -2.96 -11.59 -18.63
CA GLU A 165 -4.17 -12.29 -19.09
C GLU A 165 -4.64 -13.37 -18.10
#